data_4daf7504435c69052c814379b15d4988
#
_entry.id   4daf7504435c69052c814379b15d4988
#
_cell.length_a   1.000
_cell.length_b   1.000
_cell.length_c   1.000
_cell.angle_alpha   90.00
_cell.angle_beta   90.00
_cell.angle_gamma   90.00
#
_symmetry.space_group_name_H-M   'P 1'
#
loop_
_entity.id
_entity.type
_entity.pdbx_description
1 polymer ?
#
loop_
_entity_poly.entity_id
_entity_poly.type
_entity_poly.pdbx_seq_one_letter_code
_entity_poly.pdbx_strand_id
1 'polypeptide(L)'
;MQTKLGDNERIDDLQCNGYRLIQNTACFCFGMDAVLLSSYALAGKNDKVLDLCTGNGVMPILMRGKTECRQFTGIEVLPVSYDLAVRNAALNGLESDIRIIQGDIKDYKELLNGELFDVVTCNPPYMDENHGIVNPDNAKAVARHEILLNLEDVV
;
A
#
# COMPACT_ATOMS: atom_id res chain seq x y z
N MET A 1 9.75 -9.27 -19.49
CA MET A 1 10.86 -8.46 -18.95
C MET A 1 11.27 -9.06 -17.61
N GLN A 2 12.57 -9.30 -17.38
CA GLN A 2 13.01 -9.80 -16.08
C GLN A 2 13.00 -8.62 -15.09
N THR A 3 12.21 -8.73 -14.02
CA THR A 3 12.15 -7.68 -12.99
C THR A 3 13.49 -7.59 -12.28
N LYS A 4 14.19 -6.45 -12.40
CA LYS A 4 15.45 -6.22 -11.71
C LYS A 4 15.14 -5.93 -10.24
N LEU A 5 15.66 -6.78 -9.35
CA LEU A 5 15.57 -6.58 -7.91
C LEU A 5 16.74 -5.71 -7.43
N GLY A 6 16.46 -4.85 -6.45
CA GLY A 6 17.46 -4.09 -5.71
C GLY A 6 18.04 -4.90 -4.54
N ASP A 7 19.00 -4.28 -3.83
CA ASP A 7 19.54 -4.86 -2.60
C ASP A 7 18.43 -5.01 -1.55
N ASN A 8 18.42 -6.10 -0.79
CA ASN A 8 17.41 -6.45 0.20
C ASN A 8 16.00 -6.67 -0.37
N GLU A 9 15.81 -6.79 -1.69
CA GLU A 9 14.52 -7.09 -2.28
C GLU A 9 14.37 -8.59 -2.58
N ARG A 10 13.15 -9.07 -2.37
CA ARG A 10 12.71 -10.42 -2.75
C ARG A 10 11.33 -10.37 -3.39
N ILE A 11 10.97 -11.42 -4.11
CA ILE A 11 9.62 -11.60 -4.66
C ILE A 11 8.92 -12.66 -3.83
N ASP A 12 7.77 -12.31 -3.28
CA ASP A 12 6.88 -13.22 -2.58
C ASP A 12 5.64 -13.52 -3.46
N ASP A 13 5.16 -14.76 -3.38
CA ASP A 13 3.89 -15.18 -4.01
C ASP A 13 2.73 -14.82 -3.06
N LEU A 14 1.76 -14.05 -3.54
CA LEU A 14 0.59 -13.66 -2.75
C LEU A 14 -0.45 -14.76 -2.59
N GLN A 15 -0.27 -15.92 -3.25
CA GLN A 15 -1.23 -17.02 -3.28
C GLN A 15 -2.65 -16.57 -3.67
N CYS A 16 -2.71 -15.51 -4.47
CA CYS A 16 -3.93 -14.87 -4.90
C CYS A 16 -3.81 -14.55 -6.40
N ASN A 17 -4.58 -15.23 -7.22
CA ASN A 17 -4.67 -15.03 -8.67
C ASN A 17 -3.31 -15.04 -9.42
N GLY A 18 -2.29 -15.73 -8.87
CA GLY A 18 -0.94 -15.78 -9.41
C GLY A 18 -0.14 -14.49 -9.24
N TYR A 19 -0.64 -13.53 -8.46
CA TYR A 19 0.05 -12.27 -8.21
C TYR A 19 1.24 -12.44 -7.28
N ARG A 20 2.26 -11.63 -7.52
CA ARG A 20 3.53 -11.61 -6.81
C ARG A 20 3.83 -10.22 -6.30
N LEU A 21 4.65 -10.11 -5.28
CA LEU A 21 4.98 -8.85 -4.63
C LEU A 21 6.48 -8.73 -4.39
N ILE A 22 7.08 -7.66 -4.86
CA ILE A 22 8.44 -7.27 -4.46
C ILE A 22 8.35 -6.67 -3.06
N GLN A 23 9.12 -7.21 -2.13
CA GLN A 23 9.28 -6.67 -0.80
C GLN A 23 10.73 -6.31 -0.55
N ASN A 24 10.96 -5.19 0.14
CA ASN A 24 12.28 -4.81 0.61
C ASN A 24 12.38 -5.14 2.11
N THR A 25 13.27 -6.06 2.47
CA THR A 25 13.44 -6.54 3.85
C THR A 25 14.06 -5.50 4.79
N ALA A 26 14.59 -4.41 4.25
CA ALA A 26 15.03 -3.25 5.04
C ALA A 26 13.87 -2.27 5.35
N CYS A 27 12.69 -2.49 4.76
CA CYS A 27 11.47 -1.72 4.99
C CYS A 27 10.41 -2.57 5.69
N PHE A 28 9.27 -1.96 6.01
CA PHE A 28 8.13 -2.70 6.52
C PHE A 28 7.61 -3.67 5.45
N CYS A 29 7.54 -4.95 5.79
CA CYS A 29 6.88 -5.97 4.96
C CYS A 29 5.43 -6.13 5.40
N PHE A 30 4.51 -6.36 4.45
CA PHE A 30 3.10 -6.56 4.78
C PHE A 30 2.91 -7.78 5.69
N GLY A 31 1.89 -7.69 6.55
CA GLY A 31 1.50 -8.75 7.47
C GLY A 31 0.16 -9.39 7.10
N MET A 32 -0.34 -10.23 8.00
CA MET A 32 -1.63 -10.92 7.86
C MET A 32 -2.82 -9.93 7.88
N ASP A 33 -2.64 -8.78 8.52
CA ASP A 33 -3.59 -7.66 8.58
C ASP A 33 -4.02 -7.19 7.20
N ALA A 34 -3.07 -6.97 6.29
CA ALA A 34 -3.37 -6.60 4.90
C ALA A 34 -4.17 -7.70 4.17
N VAL A 35 -3.83 -8.98 4.40
CA VAL A 35 -4.56 -10.10 3.81
C VAL A 35 -6.00 -10.16 4.33
N LEU A 36 -6.21 -9.96 5.62
CA LEU A 36 -7.53 -9.97 6.25
C LEU A 36 -8.35 -8.76 5.78
N LEU A 37 -7.78 -7.56 5.81
CA LEU A 37 -8.45 -6.34 5.38
C LEU A 37 -8.88 -6.44 3.91
N SER A 38 -8.00 -6.90 3.02
CA SER A 38 -8.32 -7.09 1.61
C SER A 38 -9.40 -8.15 1.35
N SER A 39 -9.64 -9.04 2.31
CA SER A 39 -10.72 -10.03 2.22
C SER A 39 -12.04 -9.49 2.78
N TYR A 40 -11.96 -8.51 3.68
CA TYR A 40 -13.11 -7.85 4.28
C TYR A 40 -13.65 -6.70 3.42
N ALA A 41 -12.74 -5.95 2.81
CA ALA A 41 -13.09 -4.81 1.96
C ALA A 41 -13.68 -5.31 0.63
N LEU A 42 -14.98 -5.08 0.45
CA LEU A 42 -15.70 -5.47 -0.76
C LEU A 42 -15.75 -4.30 -1.73
N ALA A 43 -15.49 -4.59 -3.01
CA ALA A 43 -15.61 -3.62 -4.08
C ALA A 43 -16.28 -4.27 -5.30
N GLY A 44 -17.27 -3.60 -5.85
CA GLY A 44 -17.95 -4.02 -7.07
C GLY A 44 -17.16 -3.66 -8.33
N LYS A 45 -17.61 -4.16 -9.47
CA LYS A 45 -16.94 -4.00 -10.78
C LYS A 45 -16.72 -2.54 -11.18
N ASN A 46 -17.64 -1.66 -10.82
CA ASN A 46 -17.63 -0.25 -11.23
C ASN A 46 -17.16 0.69 -10.10
N ASP A 47 -16.87 0.14 -8.92
CA ASP A 47 -16.44 0.93 -7.78
C ASP A 47 -15.04 1.47 -8.00
N LYS A 48 -14.79 2.63 -7.42
CA LYS A 48 -13.47 3.23 -7.28
C LYS A 48 -12.97 3.02 -5.86
N VAL A 49 -11.80 2.46 -5.72
CA VAL A 49 -11.18 2.16 -4.43
C VAL A 49 -9.99 3.09 -4.19
N LEU A 50 -9.96 3.71 -3.01
CA LEU A 50 -8.82 4.47 -2.52
C LEU A 50 -8.17 3.71 -1.38
N ASP A 51 -6.87 3.47 -1.47
CA ASP A 51 -6.06 2.87 -0.41
C ASP A 51 -5.10 3.91 0.15
N LEU A 52 -5.36 4.34 1.38
CA LEU A 52 -4.52 5.28 2.11
C LEU A 52 -3.35 4.54 2.75
N CYS A 53 -2.16 5.12 2.69
CA CYS A 53 -0.93 4.49 3.18
C CYS A 53 -0.66 3.14 2.50
N THR A 54 -0.72 3.13 1.16
CA THR A 54 -0.72 1.90 0.36
C THR A 54 0.58 1.08 0.48
N GLY A 55 1.64 1.64 1.04
CA GLY A 55 2.91 0.97 1.22
C GLY A 55 3.48 0.49 -0.11
N ASN A 56 3.78 -0.80 -0.18
CA ASN A 56 4.26 -1.46 -1.40
C ASN A 56 3.14 -1.86 -2.39
N GLY A 57 1.91 -1.38 -2.17
CA GLY A 57 0.77 -1.63 -3.06
C GLY A 57 0.08 -2.97 -2.84
N VAL A 58 0.33 -3.67 -1.74
CA VAL A 58 -0.22 -5.00 -1.48
C VAL A 58 -1.75 -5.01 -1.41
N MET A 59 -2.36 -3.98 -0.79
CA MET A 59 -3.82 -3.88 -0.65
C MET A 59 -4.55 -3.82 -1.99
N PRO A 60 -4.25 -2.86 -2.88
CA PRO A 60 -4.87 -2.80 -4.21
C PRO A 60 -4.67 -4.09 -5.02
N ILE A 61 -3.48 -4.70 -4.95
CA ILE A 61 -3.17 -5.94 -5.70
C ILE A 61 -4.01 -7.11 -5.17
N LEU A 62 -4.10 -7.29 -3.86
CA LEU A 62 -4.92 -8.35 -3.26
C LEU A 62 -6.41 -8.14 -3.55
N MET A 63 -6.92 -6.91 -3.40
CA MET A 63 -8.31 -6.59 -3.71
C MET A 63 -8.61 -6.82 -5.21
N ARG A 64 -7.70 -6.45 -6.10
CA ARG A 64 -7.84 -6.72 -7.53
C ARG A 64 -7.91 -8.22 -7.85
N GLY A 65 -7.21 -9.04 -7.08
CA GLY A 65 -7.25 -10.50 -7.21
C GLY A 65 -8.52 -11.14 -6.66
N LYS A 66 -9.17 -10.50 -5.69
CA LYS A 66 -10.34 -11.03 -4.96
C LYS A 66 -11.68 -10.46 -5.43
N THR A 67 -11.67 -9.37 -6.20
CA THR A 67 -12.86 -8.65 -6.65
C THR A 67 -12.87 -8.45 -8.16
N GLU A 68 -13.99 -8.01 -8.70
CA GLU A 68 -14.09 -7.60 -10.11
C GLU A 68 -13.70 -6.13 -10.35
N CYS A 69 -13.41 -5.38 -9.29
CA CYS A 69 -13.02 -3.97 -9.36
C CYS A 69 -11.71 -3.80 -10.17
N ARG A 70 -11.63 -2.71 -10.95
CA ARG A 70 -10.48 -2.37 -11.80
C ARG A 70 -10.03 -0.92 -11.65
N GLN A 71 -10.50 -0.22 -10.62
CA GLN A 71 -10.19 1.18 -10.42
C GLN A 71 -9.67 1.39 -9.00
N PHE A 72 -8.36 1.27 -8.86
CA PHE A 72 -7.67 1.44 -7.58
C PHE A 72 -6.76 2.65 -7.64
N THR A 73 -6.76 3.45 -6.58
CA THR A 73 -5.80 4.52 -6.34
C THR A 73 -5.15 4.28 -4.98
N GLY A 74 -3.83 4.22 -4.94
CA GLY A 74 -3.05 4.16 -3.70
C GLY A 74 -2.32 5.46 -3.47
N ILE A 75 -2.28 5.95 -2.22
CA ILE A 75 -1.45 7.10 -1.81
C ILE A 75 -0.35 6.60 -0.89
N GLU A 76 0.88 7.01 -1.16
CA GLU A 76 2.06 6.66 -0.37
C GLU A 76 3.01 7.84 -0.24
N VAL A 77 3.39 8.17 0.98
CA VAL A 77 4.26 9.32 1.26
C VAL A 77 5.74 9.00 1.08
N LEU A 78 6.15 7.75 1.36
CA LEU A 78 7.55 7.36 1.28
C LEU A 78 7.97 7.04 -0.16
N PRO A 79 9.02 7.71 -0.67
CA PRO A 79 9.51 7.45 -2.04
C PRO A 79 9.88 5.99 -2.31
N VAL A 80 10.47 5.30 -1.32
CA VAL A 80 10.88 3.89 -1.47
C VAL A 80 9.67 2.96 -1.59
N SER A 81 8.65 3.18 -0.76
CA SER A 81 7.41 2.38 -0.77
C SER A 81 6.59 2.68 -2.03
N TYR A 82 6.52 3.96 -2.43
CA TYR A 82 5.91 4.37 -3.68
C TYR A 82 6.54 3.67 -4.90
N ASP A 83 7.89 3.66 -5.00
CA ASP A 83 8.60 2.96 -6.09
C ASP A 83 8.24 1.47 -6.10
N LEU A 84 8.24 0.83 -4.93
CA LEU A 84 7.84 -0.57 -4.79
C LEU A 84 6.40 -0.79 -5.26
N ALA A 85 5.45 0.07 -4.88
CA ALA A 85 4.06 -0.05 -5.28
C ALA A 85 3.87 0.05 -6.80
N VAL A 86 4.53 1.01 -7.43
CA VAL A 86 4.51 1.16 -8.90
C VAL A 86 5.10 -0.09 -9.58
N ARG A 87 6.24 -0.58 -9.11
CA ARG A 87 6.89 -1.78 -9.66
C ARG A 87 6.06 -3.04 -9.42
N ASN A 88 5.34 -3.12 -8.31
CA ASN A 88 4.46 -4.23 -7.98
C ASN A 88 3.20 -4.25 -8.86
N ALA A 89 2.62 -3.10 -9.17
CA ALA A 89 1.56 -3.01 -10.16
C ALA A 89 2.04 -3.51 -11.53
N ALA A 90 3.22 -3.04 -11.97
CA ALA A 90 3.82 -3.45 -13.25
C ALA A 90 4.21 -4.94 -13.28
N LEU A 91 4.73 -5.49 -12.16
CA LEU A 91 5.09 -6.91 -12.05
C LEU A 91 3.90 -7.83 -12.34
N ASN A 92 2.69 -7.37 -12.02
CA ASN A 92 1.45 -8.11 -12.17
C ASN A 92 0.62 -7.69 -13.40
N GLY A 93 1.12 -6.75 -14.22
CA GLY A 93 0.40 -6.24 -15.40
C GLY A 93 -0.88 -5.46 -15.03
N LEU A 94 -0.84 -4.73 -13.90
CA LEU A 94 -1.99 -4.03 -13.32
C LEU A 94 -1.87 -2.51 -13.42
N GLU A 95 -0.97 -1.97 -14.23
CA GLU A 95 -0.74 -0.52 -14.36
C GLU A 95 -1.97 0.23 -14.87
N SER A 96 -2.85 -0.44 -15.62
CA SER A 96 -4.12 0.14 -16.05
C SER A 96 -5.20 0.15 -14.98
N ASP A 97 -5.10 -0.75 -14.00
CA ASP A 97 -6.11 -0.97 -12.97
C ASP A 97 -5.73 -0.27 -11.64
N ILE A 98 -4.43 -0.06 -11.41
CA ILE A 98 -3.88 0.49 -10.16
C ILE A 98 -3.03 1.71 -10.45
N ARG A 99 -3.47 2.88 -9.98
CA ARG A 99 -2.73 4.13 -9.99
C ARG A 99 -2.12 4.38 -8.60
N ILE A 100 -0.83 4.70 -8.54
CA ILE A 100 -0.16 5.08 -7.29
C ILE A 100 0.20 6.56 -7.37
N ILE A 101 -0.10 7.29 -6.29
CA ILE A 101 0.21 8.72 -6.12
C ILE A 101 1.21 8.84 -4.98
N GLN A 102 2.32 9.52 -5.23
CA GLN A 102 3.26 9.88 -4.17
C GLN A 102 2.80 11.17 -3.52
N GLY A 103 2.52 11.15 -2.21
CA GLY A 103 2.11 12.34 -1.48
C GLY A 103 1.66 12.03 -0.06
N ASP A 104 1.49 13.09 0.74
CA ASP A 104 0.91 13.01 2.07
C ASP A 104 -0.63 12.99 1.97
N ILE A 105 -1.27 12.08 2.66
CA ILE A 105 -2.75 12.00 2.67
C ILE A 105 -3.41 13.26 3.22
N LYS A 106 -2.70 14.07 4.01
CA LYS A 106 -3.17 15.37 4.50
C LYS A 106 -3.46 16.35 3.36
N ASP A 107 -2.78 16.17 2.23
CA ASP A 107 -2.96 16.95 1.01
C ASP A 107 -3.96 16.31 0.03
N TYR A 108 -4.84 15.43 0.52
CA TYR A 108 -5.76 14.63 -0.31
C TYR A 108 -6.60 15.46 -1.29
N LYS A 109 -6.97 16.69 -0.91
CA LYS A 109 -7.76 17.58 -1.78
C LYS A 109 -7.03 17.93 -3.06
N GLU A 110 -5.72 18.18 -2.96
CA GLU A 110 -4.87 18.50 -4.10
C GLU A 110 -4.51 17.23 -4.89
N LEU A 111 -4.14 16.16 -4.19
CA LEU A 111 -3.72 14.89 -4.78
C LEU A 111 -4.85 14.23 -5.59
N LEU A 112 -6.08 14.28 -5.08
CA LEU A 112 -7.24 13.63 -5.67
C LEU A 112 -8.09 14.58 -6.53
N ASN A 113 -7.83 15.89 -6.46
CA ASN A 113 -8.51 16.91 -7.28
C ASN A 113 -10.05 16.77 -7.32
N GLY A 114 -10.67 16.47 -6.17
CA GLY A 114 -12.11 16.28 -6.05
C GLY A 114 -12.65 14.94 -6.56
N GLU A 115 -11.79 13.99 -6.91
CA GLU A 115 -12.22 12.62 -7.24
C GLU A 115 -12.91 11.98 -6.04
N LEU A 116 -14.01 11.27 -6.29
CA LEU A 116 -14.77 10.55 -5.28
C LEU A 116 -14.53 9.05 -5.42
N PHE A 117 -14.55 8.34 -4.29
CA PHE A 117 -14.35 6.91 -4.19
C PHE A 117 -15.51 6.24 -3.47
N ASP A 118 -15.82 5.01 -3.87
CA ASP A 118 -16.91 4.21 -3.29
C ASP A 118 -16.42 3.42 -2.08
N VAL A 119 -15.14 3.04 -2.08
CA VAL A 119 -14.49 2.29 -1.00
C VAL A 119 -13.17 2.95 -0.65
N VAL A 120 -12.94 3.15 0.64
CA VAL A 120 -11.67 3.63 1.17
C VAL A 120 -11.10 2.58 2.12
N THR A 121 -9.85 2.21 1.92
CA THR A 121 -9.10 1.34 2.82
C THR A 121 -7.91 2.10 3.41
N CYS A 122 -7.52 1.73 4.62
CA CYS A 122 -6.34 2.25 5.27
C CYS A 122 -5.75 1.17 6.18
N ASN A 123 -4.51 0.79 5.95
CA ASN A 123 -3.74 -0.08 6.83
C ASN A 123 -2.47 0.66 7.27
N PRO A 124 -2.59 1.65 8.16
CA PRO A 124 -1.48 2.50 8.58
C PRO A 124 -0.49 1.72 9.45
N PRO A 125 0.74 2.18 9.62
CA PRO A 125 1.65 1.60 10.59
C PRO A 125 1.10 1.74 12.01
N TYR A 126 1.07 0.62 12.78
CA TYR A 126 0.44 0.53 14.13
C TYR A 126 1.45 0.61 15.29
N MET A 127 2.59 1.18 15.13
CA MET A 127 3.61 1.19 16.21
C MET A 127 3.39 2.39 17.12
N ASP A 128 2.87 2.13 18.32
CA ASP A 128 2.79 3.09 19.40
C ASP A 128 4.20 3.37 19.97
N GLU A 129 4.53 4.62 20.26
CA GLU A 129 5.85 5.06 20.77
C GLU A 129 6.31 4.29 22.02
N ASN A 130 5.40 3.56 22.69
CA ASN A 130 5.64 2.90 23.97
C ASN A 130 5.74 1.37 23.93
N HIS A 131 5.57 0.72 22.78
CA HIS A 131 5.55 -0.74 22.68
C HIS A 131 6.41 -1.28 21.55
N GLY A 132 7.65 -1.68 21.86
CA GLY A 132 8.46 -2.52 20.99
C GLY A 132 9.94 -2.48 21.36
N ILE A 133 10.61 -3.62 21.30
CA ILE A 133 12.09 -3.71 21.30
C ILE A 133 12.55 -3.14 19.97
N VAL A 134 12.90 -1.88 19.99
CA VAL A 134 13.24 -1.12 18.81
C VAL A 134 14.68 -1.41 18.43
N ASN A 135 14.89 -1.97 17.23
CA ASN A 135 16.21 -1.95 16.61
C ASN A 135 16.48 -0.47 16.20
N PRO A 136 17.53 0.20 16.76
CA PRO A 136 17.73 1.64 16.63
C PRO A 136 17.77 2.16 15.17
N ASP A 137 18.15 1.32 14.23
CA ASP A 137 18.26 1.69 12.82
C ASP A 137 16.92 1.61 12.05
N ASN A 138 16.01 0.72 12.46
CA ASN A 138 14.65 0.62 11.91
C ASN A 138 13.66 1.57 12.60
N ALA A 139 13.89 1.90 13.87
CA ALA A 139 13.03 2.79 14.65
C ALA A 139 12.87 4.17 14.04
N LYS A 140 13.94 4.73 13.49
CA LYS A 140 13.89 6.08 12.88
C LYS A 140 13.06 6.15 11.60
N ALA A 141 12.96 5.06 10.86
CA ALA A 141 12.13 5.00 9.67
C ALA A 141 10.65 4.79 10.04
N VAL A 142 10.37 3.90 11.00
CA VAL A 142 9.02 3.58 11.48
C VAL A 142 8.44 4.74 12.28
N ALA A 143 9.19 5.32 13.22
CA ALA A 143 8.75 6.46 14.02
C ALA A 143 8.44 7.72 13.18
N ARG A 144 9.07 7.89 12.02
CA ARG A 144 8.68 8.94 11.07
C ARG A 144 7.31 8.73 10.46
N HIS A 145 6.84 7.50 10.35
CA HIS A 145 5.50 7.18 9.87
C HIS A 145 4.41 7.51 10.90
N GLU A 146 4.63 7.21 12.17
CA GLU A 146 3.68 7.50 13.25
C GLU A 146 3.56 9.00 13.55
N ILE A 147 4.65 9.75 13.43
CA ILE A 147 4.65 11.22 13.55
C ILE A 147 3.87 11.89 12.40
N LEU A 148 3.68 11.19 11.29
CA LEU A 148 3.07 11.76 10.07
C LEU A 148 1.57 11.53 9.98
N LEU A 149 0.99 10.56 10.72
CA LEU A 149 -0.42 10.20 10.59
C LEU A 149 -1.04 9.85 11.94
N ASN A 150 -2.10 10.56 12.30
CA ASN A 150 -2.97 10.23 13.43
C ASN A 150 -4.36 9.84 12.93
N LEU A 151 -5.22 9.34 13.83
CA LEU A 151 -6.56 8.89 13.47
C LEU A 151 -7.42 10.02 12.88
N GLU A 152 -7.22 11.26 13.32
CA GLU A 152 -7.95 12.44 12.83
C GLU A 152 -7.57 12.78 11.37
N ASP A 153 -6.37 12.41 10.94
CA ASP A 153 -5.92 12.61 9.56
C ASP A 153 -6.56 11.61 8.57
N VAL A 154 -7.14 10.51 9.08
CA VAL A 154 -7.74 9.43 8.28
C VAL A 154 -9.27 9.57 8.19
N VAL A 155 -9.91 10.27 9.14
CA VAL A 155 -11.36 10.42 9.26
C VAL A 155 -11.81 11.79 8.77
#